data_43288f19172e5f2f175d4645fbdff041
#
_entry.id   43288f19172e5f2f175d4645fbdff041
#
_cell.length_a   1.000
_cell.length_b   1.000
_cell.length_c   1.000
_cell.angle_alpha   90.00
_cell.angle_beta   90.00
_cell.angle_gamma   90.00
#
_symmetry.space_group_name_H-M   'P 1'
#
loop_
_entity.id
_entity.type
_entity.pdbx_description
1 polymer ?
#
loop_
_entity_poly.entity_id
_entity_poly.type
_entity_poly.pdbx_seq_one_letter_code
_entity_poly.pdbx_strand_id
1 'polypeptide(L)'
;MGVILTSFPKDIDPYIKQLNTLSSLEDSNEHSTFLGFPESPPNGIDRSVKQARNARRLSTLLQLKELKEDKICIVTTPEALFGNVPSLETFVDNTCMLKVGNRYDYRDLVKQLTENLNYDVEAACENVGEIAIRGGIIDIYPANEQQPYRIDFFGDEIESI
;
A
#
# COMPACT_ATOMS: atom_id res chain seq x y z
N MET A 1 0.82 14.74 15.66
CA MET A 1 0.04 14.35 14.46
C MET A 1 -0.90 15.50 14.11
N GLY A 2 -0.94 15.89 12.83
CA GLY A 2 -1.82 16.94 12.30
C GLY A 2 -2.72 16.40 11.19
N VAL A 3 -3.81 17.11 10.88
CA VAL A 3 -4.69 16.81 9.76
C VAL A 3 -4.92 18.07 8.96
N ILE A 4 -4.71 18.01 7.64
CA ILE A 4 -5.06 19.07 6.69
C ILE A 4 -6.25 18.59 5.88
N LEU A 5 -7.35 19.32 5.95
CA LEU A 5 -8.53 19.07 5.13
C LEU A 5 -8.43 19.87 3.83
N THR A 6 -8.70 19.19 2.71
CA THR A 6 -8.78 19.80 1.38
C THR A 6 -10.13 19.52 0.75
N SER A 7 -10.62 20.44 -0.07
CA SER A 7 -11.86 20.29 -0.82
C SER A 7 -11.67 19.69 -2.22
N PHE A 8 -10.43 19.35 -2.60
CA PHE A 8 -10.13 18.87 -3.95
C PHE A 8 -9.71 17.40 -3.94
N PRO A 9 -10.64 16.46 -4.21
CA PRO A 9 -10.34 15.02 -4.14
C PRO A 9 -9.46 14.49 -5.29
N LYS A 10 -9.25 15.24 -6.37
CA LYS A 10 -8.65 14.71 -7.60
C LYS A 10 -7.12 14.75 -7.64
N ASP A 11 -6.46 15.60 -6.86
CA ASP A 11 -5.00 15.82 -6.94
C ASP A 11 -4.35 16.11 -5.60
N ILE A 12 -4.46 15.19 -4.65
CA ILE A 12 -3.76 15.31 -3.37
C ILE A 12 -2.24 15.10 -3.57
N ASP A 13 -1.84 14.24 -4.48
CA ASP A 13 -0.44 13.82 -4.64
C ASP A 13 0.53 14.95 -5.03
N PRO A 14 0.22 15.89 -5.93
CA PRO A 14 1.09 17.03 -6.19
C PRO A 14 1.31 17.91 -4.96
N TYR A 15 0.26 18.13 -4.16
CA TYR A 15 0.36 18.92 -2.92
C TYR A 15 1.23 18.22 -1.89
N ILE A 16 1.05 16.91 -1.71
CA ILE A 16 1.87 16.12 -0.78
C ILE A 16 3.33 16.17 -1.18
N LYS A 17 3.62 16.01 -2.47
CA LYS A 17 5.00 16.11 -2.99
C LYS A 17 5.61 17.47 -2.70
N GLN A 18 4.86 18.54 -2.93
CA GLN A 18 5.31 19.91 -2.64
C GLN A 18 5.53 20.13 -1.14
N LEU A 19 4.60 19.70 -0.29
CA LEU A 19 4.69 19.83 1.17
C LEU A 19 5.90 19.05 1.72
N ASN A 20 6.14 17.83 1.27
CA ASN A 20 7.30 17.06 1.66
C ASN A 20 8.60 17.70 1.17
N THR A 21 8.61 18.27 -0.04
CA THR A 21 9.77 19.01 -0.54
C THR A 21 10.04 20.25 0.30
N LEU A 22 9.02 21.04 0.64
CA LEU A 22 9.18 22.22 1.48
C LEU A 22 9.68 21.85 2.89
N SER A 23 9.12 20.80 3.49
CA SER A 23 9.56 20.30 4.80
C SER A 23 11.01 19.86 4.80
N SER A 24 11.51 19.29 3.68
CA SER A 24 12.91 18.88 3.56
C SER A 24 13.88 20.05 3.37
N LEU A 25 13.38 21.23 3.01
CA LEU A 25 14.19 22.46 2.83
C LEU A 25 14.27 23.30 4.10
N GLU A 26 13.47 22.99 5.13
CA GLU A 26 13.57 23.66 6.42
C GLU A 26 14.83 23.20 7.16
N ASP A 27 15.66 24.15 7.61
CA ASP A 27 16.88 23.90 8.38
C ASP A 27 16.61 23.39 9.82
N SER A 28 15.38 23.05 10.13
CA SER A 28 15.00 22.51 11.45
C SER A 28 15.28 21.01 11.51
N ASN A 29 15.84 20.53 12.64
CA ASN A 29 16.01 19.09 12.92
C ASN A 29 14.67 18.33 13.04
N GLU A 30 13.54 18.98 12.77
CA GLU A 30 12.21 18.44 12.91
C GLU A 30 11.49 18.48 11.55
N HIS A 31 11.67 17.45 10.75
CA HIS A 31 10.92 17.30 9.50
C HIS A 31 9.50 16.78 9.75
N SER A 32 8.54 17.33 9.01
CA SER A 32 7.16 16.83 9.01
C SER A 32 6.95 15.93 7.79
N THR A 33 6.37 14.76 8.01
CA THR A 33 5.99 13.84 6.94
C THR A 33 4.52 14.07 6.58
N PHE A 34 4.24 14.39 5.32
CA PHE A 34 2.90 14.59 4.81
C PHE A 34 2.45 13.34 4.06
N LEU A 35 1.32 12.75 4.49
CA LEU A 35 0.73 11.56 3.92
C LEU A 35 -0.65 11.86 3.34
N GLY A 36 -0.93 11.36 2.15
CA GLY A 36 -2.23 11.50 1.52
C GLY A 36 -3.18 10.36 1.87
N PHE A 37 -4.40 10.69 2.27
CA PHE A 37 -5.43 9.70 2.51
C PHE A 37 -6.66 10.03 1.64
N PRO A 38 -6.79 9.44 0.44
CA PRO A 38 -7.89 9.72 -0.47
C PRO A 38 -9.20 9.06 -0.02
N GLU A 39 -10.30 9.52 -0.59
CA GLU A 39 -11.62 8.92 -0.42
C GLU A 39 -11.66 7.46 -0.87
N SER A 40 -12.59 6.71 -0.29
CA SER A 40 -12.93 5.39 -0.82
C SER A 40 -13.42 5.52 -2.27
N PRO A 41 -13.00 4.61 -3.15
CA PRO A 41 -13.44 4.67 -4.53
C PRO A 41 -14.96 4.48 -4.61
N PRO A 42 -15.68 5.33 -5.39
CA PRO A 42 -17.11 5.19 -5.56
C PRO A 42 -17.45 3.92 -6.35
N ASN A 43 -18.70 3.46 -6.22
CA ASN A 43 -19.19 2.34 -7.01
C ASN A 43 -19.24 2.70 -8.51
N GLY A 44 -18.97 1.72 -9.37
CA GLY A 44 -19.03 1.90 -10.83
C GLY A 44 -17.82 2.57 -11.47
N ILE A 45 -16.76 2.87 -10.70
CA ILE A 45 -15.49 3.34 -11.24
C ILE A 45 -14.70 2.18 -11.84
N ASP A 46 -13.83 2.49 -12.79
CA ASP A 46 -12.90 1.52 -13.38
C ASP A 46 -12.10 0.76 -12.32
N ARG A 47 -11.89 -0.54 -12.55
CA ARG A 47 -11.22 -1.43 -11.59
C ARG A 47 -9.81 -0.97 -11.26
N SER A 48 -9.03 -0.56 -12.26
CA SER A 48 -7.65 -0.11 -12.07
C SER A 48 -7.57 1.14 -11.18
N VAL A 49 -8.47 2.09 -11.39
CA VAL A 49 -8.58 3.31 -10.59
C VAL A 49 -9.04 2.98 -9.16
N LYS A 50 -9.96 2.01 -9.02
CA LYS A 50 -10.40 1.52 -7.71
C LYS A 50 -9.25 0.88 -6.93
N GLN A 51 -8.49 0.01 -7.58
CA GLN A 51 -7.33 -0.65 -6.99
C GLN A 51 -6.26 0.36 -6.58
N ALA A 52 -5.87 1.28 -7.47
CA ALA A 52 -4.88 2.31 -7.18
C ALA A 52 -5.27 3.18 -5.98
N ARG A 53 -6.55 3.56 -5.87
CA ARG A 53 -7.04 4.37 -4.76
C ARG A 53 -7.06 3.61 -3.44
N ASN A 54 -7.47 2.34 -3.45
CA ASN A 54 -7.40 1.47 -2.28
C ASN A 54 -5.96 1.21 -1.85
N ALA A 55 -5.06 0.99 -2.81
CA ALA A 55 -3.63 0.85 -2.59
C ALA A 55 -3.05 2.06 -1.85
N ARG A 56 -3.39 3.27 -2.29
CA ARG A 56 -2.95 4.50 -1.63
C ARG A 56 -3.45 4.60 -0.19
N ARG A 57 -4.72 4.29 0.06
CA ARG A 57 -5.29 4.26 1.42
C ARG A 57 -4.54 3.27 2.30
N LEU A 58 -4.31 2.05 1.78
CA LEU A 58 -3.59 1.00 2.48
C LEU A 58 -2.15 1.39 2.81
N SER A 59 -1.42 1.94 1.83
CA SER A 59 -0.05 2.45 2.01
C SER A 59 0.02 3.50 3.12
N THR A 60 -0.90 4.45 3.14
CA THR A 60 -0.95 5.47 4.20
C THR A 60 -1.19 4.86 5.58
N LEU A 61 -2.11 3.89 5.70
CA LEU A 61 -2.38 3.21 6.97
C LEU A 61 -1.17 2.39 7.45
N LEU A 62 -0.43 1.73 6.53
CA LEU A 62 0.81 1.03 6.86
C LEU A 62 1.88 1.98 7.38
N GLN A 63 2.11 3.09 6.69
CA GLN A 63 3.08 4.10 7.11
C GLN A 63 2.72 4.68 8.48
N LEU A 64 1.44 4.98 8.73
CA LEU A 64 0.99 5.45 10.06
C LEU A 64 1.25 4.45 11.18
N LYS A 65 1.19 3.15 10.89
CA LYS A 65 1.51 2.09 11.86
C LYS A 65 3.00 2.03 12.17
N GLU A 66 3.86 2.28 11.19
CA GLU A 66 5.32 2.15 11.31
C GLU A 66 5.98 3.40 11.90
N LEU A 67 5.47 4.59 11.58
CA LEU A 67 6.01 5.86 12.04
C LEU A 67 5.65 6.11 13.52
N LYS A 68 6.65 6.02 14.41
CA LYS A 68 6.43 6.13 15.86
C LYS A 68 6.72 7.50 16.46
N GLU A 69 7.57 8.31 15.85
CA GLU A 69 8.12 9.53 16.47
C GLU A 69 8.12 10.77 15.58
N ASP A 70 7.73 10.68 14.31
CA ASP A 70 7.79 11.81 13.40
C ASP A 70 6.54 12.70 13.50
N LYS A 71 6.72 13.97 13.17
CA LYS A 71 5.59 14.87 12.97
C LYS A 71 4.87 14.46 11.68
N ILE A 72 3.76 13.75 11.83
CA ILE A 72 2.95 13.29 10.72
C ILE A 72 1.78 14.24 10.52
N CYS A 73 1.56 14.64 9.27
CA CYS A 73 0.39 15.39 8.85
C CYS A 73 -0.35 14.63 7.75
N ILE A 74 -1.62 14.35 7.97
CA ILE A 74 -2.49 13.68 6.99
C ILE A 74 -3.20 14.73 6.16
N VAL A 75 -3.03 14.65 4.84
CA VAL A 75 -3.77 15.47 3.87
C VAL A 75 -4.92 14.63 3.33
N THR A 76 -6.15 15.09 3.58
CA THR A 76 -7.35 14.29 3.28
C THR A 76 -8.55 15.18 3.00
N THR A 77 -9.66 14.58 2.55
CA THR A 77 -10.96 15.25 2.43
C THR A 77 -11.86 14.92 3.63
N PRO A 78 -12.89 15.72 3.92
CA PRO A 78 -13.87 15.39 4.95
C PRO A 78 -14.51 14.01 4.72
N GLU A 79 -14.85 13.70 3.47
CA GLU A 79 -15.46 12.42 3.10
C GLU A 79 -14.52 11.22 3.40
N ALA A 80 -13.23 11.38 3.16
CA ALA A 80 -12.25 10.34 3.46
C ALA A 80 -12.03 10.18 4.96
N LEU A 81 -12.02 11.30 5.72
CA LEU A 81 -11.82 11.30 7.17
C LEU A 81 -12.96 10.59 7.91
N PHE A 82 -14.21 10.80 7.46
CA PHE A 82 -15.40 10.17 8.04
C PHE A 82 -15.76 8.84 7.38
N GLY A 83 -15.01 8.43 6.36
CA GLY A 83 -15.20 7.15 5.67
C GLY A 83 -14.74 5.96 6.51
N ASN A 84 -15.30 4.79 6.21
CA ASN A 84 -14.92 3.56 6.88
C ASN A 84 -13.48 3.16 6.53
N VAL A 85 -12.75 2.72 7.56
CA VAL A 85 -11.45 2.07 7.45
C VAL A 85 -11.50 0.71 8.13
N PRO A 86 -10.70 -0.28 7.69
CA PRO A 86 -10.60 -1.55 8.39
C PRO A 86 -10.15 -1.33 9.84
N SER A 87 -10.59 -2.18 10.77
CA SER A 87 -10.02 -2.20 12.11
C SER A 87 -8.53 -2.57 12.03
N LEU A 88 -7.75 -2.18 13.05
CA LEU A 88 -6.32 -2.53 13.09
C LEU A 88 -6.13 -4.05 13.07
N GLU A 89 -6.99 -4.80 13.74
CA GLU A 89 -6.99 -6.27 13.75
C GLU A 89 -7.21 -6.82 12.34
N THR A 90 -8.30 -6.42 11.67
CA THR A 90 -8.57 -6.80 10.27
C THR A 90 -7.42 -6.44 9.35
N PHE A 91 -6.78 -5.30 9.58
CA PHE A 91 -5.65 -4.85 8.79
C PHE A 91 -4.41 -5.73 8.97
N VAL A 92 -4.08 -6.11 10.22
CA VAL A 92 -2.96 -7.00 10.53
C VAL A 92 -3.19 -8.39 9.95
N ASP A 93 -4.38 -8.94 10.12
CA ASP A 93 -4.74 -10.29 9.63
C ASP A 93 -4.69 -10.40 8.10
N ASN A 94 -4.91 -9.27 7.41
CA ASN A 94 -4.84 -9.18 5.95
C ASN A 94 -3.51 -8.57 5.44
N THR A 95 -2.44 -8.64 6.23
CA THR A 95 -1.11 -8.20 5.82
C THR A 95 -0.15 -9.39 5.86
N CYS A 96 0.56 -9.61 4.76
CA CYS A 96 1.61 -10.61 4.67
C CYS A 96 2.97 -9.91 4.51
N MET A 97 3.91 -10.20 5.40
CA MET A 97 5.26 -9.66 5.33
C MET A 97 6.22 -10.75 4.85
N LEU A 98 6.79 -10.56 3.68
CA LEU A 98 7.76 -11.48 3.09
C LEU A 98 9.19 -10.93 3.29
N LYS A 99 10.14 -11.82 3.57
CA LYS A 99 11.55 -11.46 3.74
C LYS A 99 12.44 -12.53 3.13
N VAL A 100 13.51 -12.10 2.46
CA VAL A 100 14.57 -12.98 1.97
C VAL A 100 15.16 -13.81 3.11
N GLY A 101 15.41 -15.09 2.87
CA GLY A 101 15.94 -16.05 3.84
C GLY A 101 14.89 -16.65 4.77
N ASN A 102 13.64 -16.15 4.76
CA ASN A 102 12.57 -16.76 5.52
C ASN A 102 11.91 -17.91 4.75
N ARG A 103 11.32 -18.86 5.50
CA ARG A 103 10.62 -20.01 4.94
C ARG A 103 9.11 -19.80 5.03
N TYR A 104 8.45 -20.07 3.92
CA TYR A 104 6.99 -20.02 3.78
C TYR A 104 6.56 -21.26 3.01
N ASP A 105 5.51 -21.95 3.45
CA ASP A 105 4.90 -22.96 2.59
C ASP A 105 4.39 -22.27 1.32
N TYR A 106 4.97 -22.62 0.19
CA TYR A 106 4.69 -21.98 -1.10
C TYR A 106 3.22 -22.06 -1.47
N ARG A 107 2.56 -23.19 -1.20
CA ARG A 107 1.14 -23.39 -1.55
C ARG A 107 0.23 -22.59 -0.65
N ASP A 108 0.53 -22.56 0.65
CA ASP A 108 -0.21 -21.77 1.62
C ASP A 108 -0.06 -20.29 1.33
N LEU A 109 1.10 -19.82 0.93
CA LEU A 109 1.31 -18.43 0.52
C LEU A 109 0.48 -18.08 -0.72
N VAL A 110 0.51 -18.90 -1.77
CA VAL A 110 -0.32 -18.68 -2.96
C VAL A 110 -1.79 -18.62 -2.59
N LYS A 111 -2.26 -19.54 -1.75
CA LYS A 111 -3.63 -19.55 -1.26
C LYS A 111 -3.98 -18.30 -0.47
N GLN A 112 -3.10 -17.86 0.42
CA GLN A 112 -3.29 -16.62 1.18
C GLN A 112 -3.39 -15.40 0.25
N LEU A 113 -2.52 -15.31 -0.75
CA LEU A 113 -2.55 -14.22 -1.72
C LEU A 113 -3.85 -14.19 -2.53
N THR A 114 -4.30 -15.34 -3.01
CA THR A 114 -5.48 -15.43 -3.89
C THR A 114 -6.82 -15.41 -3.15
N GLU A 115 -6.95 -16.17 -2.06
CA GLU A 115 -8.23 -16.34 -1.37
C GLU A 115 -8.47 -15.28 -0.28
N ASN A 116 -7.41 -14.90 0.46
CA ASN A 116 -7.57 -13.97 1.59
C ASN A 116 -7.28 -12.53 1.16
N LEU A 117 -6.22 -12.31 0.37
CA LEU A 117 -5.79 -10.98 -0.07
C LEU A 117 -6.38 -10.58 -1.43
N ASN A 118 -7.14 -11.48 -2.07
CA ASN A 118 -7.85 -11.24 -3.34
C ASN A 118 -6.96 -10.77 -4.49
N TYR A 119 -5.73 -11.29 -4.57
CA TYR A 119 -4.90 -11.09 -5.75
C TYR A 119 -5.44 -11.91 -6.93
N ASP A 120 -5.47 -11.29 -8.10
CA ASP A 120 -5.86 -11.94 -9.35
C ASP A 120 -4.67 -12.69 -9.95
N VAL A 121 -4.88 -13.93 -10.35
CA VAL A 121 -3.84 -14.73 -11.01
C VAL A 121 -3.89 -14.45 -12.50
N GLU A 122 -2.79 -13.91 -13.05
CA GLU A 122 -2.67 -13.53 -14.44
C GLU A 122 -1.43 -14.19 -15.09
N ALA A 123 -1.38 -14.18 -16.41
CA ALA A 123 -0.23 -14.69 -17.16
C ALA A 123 1.02 -13.79 -16.98
N ALA A 124 0.82 -12.51 -16.79
CA ALA A 124 1.84 -11.50 -16.48
C ALA A 124 1.30 -10.54 -15.43
N CYS A 125 2.18 -10.08 -14.54
CA CYS A 125 1.82 -9.17 -13.46
C CYS A 125 2.05 -7.72 -13.94
N GLU A 126 1.00 -7.06 -14.44
CA GLU A 126 1.07 -5.72 -15.03
C GLU A 126 0.37 -4.65 -14.20
N ASN A 127 -0.63 -5.06 -13.39
CA ASN A 127 -1.43 -4.14 -12.61
C ASN A 127 -1.37 -4.44 -11.11
N VAL A 128 -1.62 -3.41 -10.30
CA VAL A 128 -1.74 -3.55 -8.85
C VAL A 128 -2.81 -4.57 -8.49
N GLY A 129 -2.47 -5.49 -7.59
CA GLY A 129 -3.36 -6.57 -7.15
C GLY A 129 -3.31 -7.82 -8.03
N GLU A 130 -2.38 -7.89 -8.97
CA GLU A 130 -2.13 -9.08 -9.79
C GLU A 130 -0.95 -9.89 -9.27
N ILE A 131 -0.99 -11.21 -9.51
CA ILE A 131 0.14 -12.13 -9.36
C ILE A 131 0.28 -13.00 -10.62
N ALA A 132 1.52 -13.33 -10.97
CA ALA A 132 1.83 -14.35 -11.96
C ALA A 132 2.70 -15.44 -11.32
N ILE A 133 2.29 -16.71 -11.50
CA ILE A 133 2.91 -17.86 -10.84
C ILE A 133 3.59 -18.73 -11.89
N ARG A 134 4.90 -18.98 -11.74
CA ARG A 134 5.69 -19.77 -12.68
C ARG A 134 6.69 -20.66 -11.94
N GLY A 135 6.30 -21.90 -11.64
CA GLY A 135 7.14 -22.81 -10.87
C GLY A 135 7.41 -22.25 -9.46
N GLY A 136 8.66 -22.04 -9.10
CA GLY A 136 9.06 -21.44 -7.83
C GLY A 136 9.11 -19.91 -7.82
N ILE A 137 8.57 -19.24 -8.85
CA ILE A 137 8.60 -17.80 -8.98
C ILE A 137 7.19 -17.24 -8.83
N ILE A 138 7.05 -16.18 -8.03
CA ILE A 138 5.84 -15.38 -7.91
C ILE A 138 6.18 -13.94 -8.29
N ASP A 139 5.66 -13.47 -9.41
CA ASP A 139 5.62 -12.05 -9.70
C ASP A 139 4.38 -11.47 -9.03
N ILE A 140 4.52 -10.41 -8.24
CA ILE A 140 3.42 -9.79 -7.49
C ILE A 140 3.49 -8.27 -7.60
N TYR A 141 2.33 -7.62 -7.79
CA TYR A 141 2.22 -6.17 -7.73
C TYR A 141 1.44 -5.76 -6.47
N PRO A 142 2.15 -5.50 -5.35
CA PRO A 142 1.50 -5.17 -4.10
C PRO A 142 0.75 -3.85 -4.16
N ALA A 143 -0.32 -3.77 -3.37
CA ALA A 143 -1.17 -2.57 -3.31
C ALA A 143 -0.46 -1.32 -2.78
N ASN A 144 0.59 -1.48 -2.00
CA ASN A 144 1.35 -0.40 -1.37
C ASN A 144 2.63 -0.02 -2.10
N GLU A 145 2.90 -0.63 -3.27
CA GLU A 145 4.13 -0.43 -4.01
C GLU A 145 3.88 0.24 -5.37
N GLN A 146 4.93 0.83 -5.93
CA GLN A 146 4.87 1.54 -7.22
C GLN A 146 5.25 0.66 -8.41
N GLN A 147 5.77 -0.53 -8.14
CA GLN A 147 6.22 -1.49 -9.15
C GLN A 147 6.02 -2.92 -8.67
N PRO A 148 5.92 -3.88 -9.59
CA PRO A 148 5.85 -5.29 -9.23
C PRO A 148 7.20 -5.80 -8.71
N TYR A 149 7.14 -6.83 -7.89
CA TYR A 149 8.29 -7.58 -7.38
C TYR A 149 8.28 -8.99 -7.91
N ARG A 150 9.47 -9.54 -8.10
CA ARG A 150 9.68 -10.97 -8.36
C ARG A 150 10.21 -11.62 -7.09
N ILE A 151 9.53 -12.66 -6.65
CA ILE A 151 9.91 -13.47 -5.49
C ILE A 151 10.35 -14.83 -6.00
N ASP A 152 11.62 -15.15 -5.82
CA ASP A 152 12.18 -16.45 -6.18
C ASP A 152 12.24 -17.36 -4.95
N PHE A 153 11.73 -18.59 -5.10
CA PHE A 153 11.72 -19.62 -4.07
C PHE A 153 12.64 -20.78 -4.44
N PHE A 154 13.43 -21.22 -3.47
CA PHE A 154 14.08 -22.53 -3.49
C PHE A 154 13.39 -23.43 -2.45
N GLY A 155 12.52 -24.31 -2.92
CA GLY A 155 11.61 -25.03 -2.03
C GLY A 155 10.66 -24.05 -1.34
N ASP A 156 10.72 -23.98 -0.02
CA ASP A 156 9.92 -23.09 0.81
C ASP A 156 10.67 -21.82 1.26
N GLU A 157 11.93 -21.66 0.86
CA GLU A 157 12.75 -20.51 1.25
C GLU A 157 12.74 -19.43 0.17
N ILE A 158 12.58 -18.18 0.57
CA ILE A 158 12.70 -17.01 -0.34
C ILE A 158 14.19 -16.73 -0.55
N GLU A 159 14.69 -16.96 -1.77
CA GLU A 159 16.07 -16.65 -2.15
C GLU A 159 16.25 -15.16 -2.50
N SER A 160 15.26 -14.57 -3.18
CA SER A 160 15.32 -13.17 -3.59
C SER A 160 13.93 -12.52 -3.69
N ILE A 161 13.88 -11.20 -3.57
CA ILE A 161 12.73 -10.34 -3.82
C ILE A 161 13.21 -9.13 -4.63
#